data_8600e6953edfc65b1540744eac2c600a
#
_entry.id   8600e6953edfc65b1540744eac2c600a
#
_cell.length_a   1.000
_cell.length_b   1.000
_cell.length_c   1.000
_cell.angle_alpha   90.00
_cell.angle_beta   90.00
_cell.angle_gamma   90.00
#
_symmetry.space_group_name_H-M   'P 1'
#
loop_
_entity.id
_entity.type
_entity.pdbx_description
1 polymer ?
#
loop_
_entity_poly.entity_id
_entity_poly.type
_entity_poly.pdbx_seq_one_letter_code
_entity_poly.pdbx_strand_id
1 'polypeptide(L)'
;MIGFVISLILAISSLLLGIALIFRKVKPNHFYGFRVSKFVFKSDDIWYEVNAKGGMHLIIIGGILMIIASLALVYINDNILQGIFVFITLLILALGLILSLIITYNLSHILAKEKGLK
;
A
#
# COMPACT_ATOMS: atom_id res chain seq x y z
N MET A 1 22.55 5.07 7.85
CA MET A 1 21.53 4.51 8.77
C MET A 1 20.12 4.99 8.48
N ILE A 2 19.94 6.24 8.09
CA ILE A 2 18.61 6.80 7.86
C ILE A 2 17.85 6.06 6.75
N GLY A 3 18.53 5.67 5.66
CA GLY A 3 17.92 4.92 4.58
C GLY A 3 17.42 3.55 5.03
N PHE A 4 18.22 2.86 5.82
CA PHE A 4 17.83 1.57 6.41
C PHE A 4 16.60 1.72 7.32
N VAL A 5 16.63 2.68 8.23
CA VAL A 5 15.53 2.89 9.20
C VAL A 5 14.22 3.23 8.49
N ILE A 6 14.26 4.19 7.56
CA ILE A 6 13.06 4.63 6.84
C ILE A 6 12.51 3.50 5.97
N SER A 7 13.36 2.82 5.20
CA SER A 7 12.92 1.71 4.36
C SER A 7 12.30 0.58 5.19
N LEU A 8 12.93 0.25 6.32
CA LEU A 8 12.44 -0.81 7.19
C LEU A 8 11.08 -0.47 7.81
N ILE A 9 10.93 0.74 8.34
CA ILE A 9 9.67 1.18 8.95
C ILE A 9 8.54 1.16 7.91
N LEU A 10 8.78 1.71 6.73
CA LEU A 10 7.78 1.76 5.68
C LEU A 10 7.47 0.37 5.12
N ALA A 11 8.47 -0.50 5.02
CA ALA A 11 8.27 -1.90 4.60
C ALA A 11 7.37 -2.65 5.58
N ILE A 12 7.68 -2.58 6.87
CA ILE A 12 6.91 -3.27 7.90
C ILE A 12 5.48 -2.71 7.96
N SER A 13 5.33 -1.39 7.92
CA SER A 13 4.01 -0.75 7.95
C SER A 13 3.16 -1.18 6.76
N SER A 14 3.74 -1.20 5.55
CA SER A 14 3.04 -1.63 4.34
C SER A 14 2.62 -3.10 4.43
N LEU A 15 3.51 -3.97 4.90
CA LEU A 15 3.21 -5.40 5.05
C LEU A 15 2.09 -5.64 6.06
N LEU A 16 2.16 -4.99 7.23
CA LEU A 16 1.15 -5.17 8.28
C LEU A 16 -0.22 -4.66 7.82
N LEU A 17 -0.29 -3.49 7.22
CA LEU A 17 -1.54 -2.95 6.73
C LEU A 17 -2.08 -3.80 5.59
N GLY A 18 -1.22 -4.25 4.67
CA GLY A 18 -1.62 -5.11 3.57
C GLY A 18 -2.21 -6.44 4.06
N ILE A 19 -1.60 -7.06 5.04
CA ILE A 19 -2.11 -8.30 5.64
C ILE A 19 -3.47 -8.05 6.30
N ALA A 20 -3.62 -6.97 7.07
CA ALA A 20 -4.88 -6.64 7.71
C ALA A 20 -6.01 -6.45 6.69
N LEU A 21 -5.73 -5.79 5.57
CA LEU A 21 -6.71 -5.56 4.52
C LEU A 21 -7.09 -6.84 3.79
N ILE A 22 -6.13 -7.71 3.49
CA ILE A 22 -6.40 -9.00 2.81
C ILE A 22 -7.27 -9.90 3.67
N PHE A 23 -7.01 -9.97 4.97
CA PHE A 23 -7.79 -10.80 5.88
C PHE A 23 -9.07 -10.12 6.38
N ARG A 24 -9.48 -9.02 5.75
CA ARG A 24 -10.73 -8.30 6.06
C ARG A 24 -10.84 -7.87 7.52
N LYS A 25 -9.70 -7.48 8.11
CA LYS A 25 -9.65 -7.00 9.50
C LYS A 25 -9.99 -5.52 9.65
N VAL A 26 -10.01 -4.77 8.52
CA VAL A 26 -10.32 -3.35 8.52
C VAL A 26 -11.75 -3.18 8.04
N LYS A 27 -12.64 -2.79 8.96
CA LYS A 27 -14.06 -2.54 8.66
C LYS A 27 -14.22 -1.22 7.90
N PRO A 28 -15.32 -1.01 7.17
CA PRO A 28 -15.57 0.27 6.50
C PRO A 28 -15.50 1.43 7.49
N ASN A 29 -14.72 2.47 7.15
CA ASN A 29 -14.52 3.65 7.99
C ASN A 29 -14.03 4.82 7.13
N HIS A 30 -13.97 6.04 7.71
CA HIS A 30 -13.56 7.23 7.00
C HIS A 30 -12.10 7.64 7.25
N PHE A 31 -11.31 6.83 7.97
CA PHE A 31 -9.98 7.22 8.42
C PHE A 31 -8.85 6.51 7.69
N TYR A 32 -8.99 5.21 7.40
CA TYR A 32 -7.92 4.44 6.77
C TYR A 32 -8.50 3.30 5.90
N GLY A 33 -7.63 2.76 5.04
CA GLY A 33 -8.02 1.81 4.01
C GLY A 33 -8.16 2.50 2.66
N PHE A 34 -8.55 1.73 1.64
CA PHE A 34 -8.72 2.23 0.27
C PHE A 34 -10.13 2.78 0.09
N ARG A 35 -10.29 4.07 0.31
CA ARG A 35 -11.57 4.80 0.20
C ARG A 35 -11.66 5.53 -1.13
N VAL A 36 -11.47 4.78 -2.22
CA VAL A 36 -11.21 5.33 -3.55
C VAL A 36 -12.44 5.93 -4.24
N SER A 37 -13.65 5.53 -3.84
CA SER A 37 -14.88 6.08 -4.40
C SER A 37 -16.03 5.96 -3.40
N LYS A 38 -17.15 6.62 -3.71
CA LYS A 38 -18.38 6.51 -2.90
C LYS A 38 -18.91 5.09 -2.79
N PHE A 39 -18.59 4.26 -3.78
CA PHE A 39 -19.14 2.89 -3.85
C PHE A 39 -18.60 1.97 -2.77
N VAL A 40 -17.40 2.21 -2.25
CA VAL A 40 -16.84 1.41 -1.16
C VAL A 40 -17.65 1.54 0.13
N PHE A 41 -18.37 2.66 0.31
CA PHE A 41 -19.23 2.89 1.48
C PHE A 41 -20.68 2.43 1.25
N LYS A 42 -21.06 2.07 0.02
CA LYS A 42 -22.41 1.61 -0.29
C LYS A 42 -22.61 0.11 -0.13
N SER A 43 -21.52 -0.65 -0.08
CA SER A 43 -21.57 -2.10 0.04
C SER A 43 -20.34 -2.59 0.78
N ASP A 44 -20.53 -3.38 1.83
CA ASP A 44 -19.43 -3.99 2.57
C ASP A 44 -18.61 -4.92 1.66
N ASP A 45 -19.26 -5.64 0.74
CA ASP A 45 -18.56 -6.51 -0.21
C ASP A 45 -17.59 -5.70 -1.08
N ILE A 46 -18.02 -4.55 -1.59
CA ILE A 46 -17.15 -3.67 -2.39
C ILE A 46 -15.99 -3.17 -1.53
N TRP A 47 -16.26 -2.73 -0.30
CA TRP A 47 -15.21 -2.29 0.62
C TRP A 47 -14.14 -3.37 0.79
N TYR A 48 -14.57 -4.59 1.14
CA TYR A 48 -13.63 -5.66 1.43
C TYR A 48 -12.87 -6.13 0.19
N GLU A 49 -13.50 -6.21 -0.98
CA GLU A 49 -12.81 -6.61 -2.21
C GLU A 49 -11.79 -5.56 -2.67
N VAL A 50 -12.18 -4.28 -2.65
CA VAL A 50 -11.29 -3.17 -3.02
C VAL A 50 -10.10 -3.11 -2.06
N ASN A 51 -10.37 -3.22 -0.76
CA ASN A 51 -9.30 -3.16 0.24
C ASN A 51 -8.41 -4.40 0.23
N ALA A 52 -8.95 -5.58 -0.07
CA ALA A 52 -8.12 -6.78 -0.25
C ALA A 52 -7.18 -6.64 -1.45
N LYS A 53 -7.65 -6.06 -2.55
CA LYS A 53 -6.81 -5.78 -3.73
C LYS A 53 -5.71 -4.77 -3.39
N GLY A 54 -6.08 -3.67 -2.73
CA GLY A 54 -5.11 -2.68 -2.25
C GLY A 54 -4.12 -3.27 -1.25
N GLY A 55 -4.60 -4.15 -0.38
CA GLY A 55 -3.74 -4.87 0.57
C GLY A 55 -2.71 -5.74 -0.12
N MET A 56 -3.08 -6.41 -1.21
CA MET A 56 -2.16 -7.19 -2.01
C MET A 56 -1.06 -6.30 -2.62
N HIS A 57 -1.44 -5.12 -3.13
CA HIS A 57 -0.48 -4.14 -3.63
C HIS A 57 0.47 -3.67 -2.53
N LEU A 58 -0.03 -3.44 -1.31
CA LEU A 58 0.79 -3.04 -0.17
C LEU A 58 1.80 -4.12 0.23
N ILE A 59 1.42 -5.39 0.13
CA ILE A 59 2.36 -6.49 0.39
C ILE A 59 3.47 -6.51 -0.65
N ILE A 60 3.15 -6.29 -1.92
CA ILE A 60 4.15 -6.21 -2.99
C ILE A 60 5.10 -5.03 -2.73
N ILE A 61 4.55 -3.86 -2.45
CA ILE A 61 5.33 -2.66 -2.13
C ILE A 61 6.23 -2.93 -0.92
N GLY A 62 5.66 -3.48 0.15
CA GLY A 62 6.40 -3.81 1.37
C GLY A 62 7.54 -4.78 1.13
N GLY A 63 7.33 -5.79 0.29
CA GLY A 63 8.37 -6.74 -0.10
C GLY A 63 9.53 -6.06 -0.84
N ILE A 64 9.22 -5.17 -1.78
CA ILE A 64 10.23 -4.39 -2.50
C ILE A 64 11.00 -3.50 -1.51
N LEU A 65 10.31 -2.81 -0.61
CA LEU A 65 10.95 -1.96 0.39
C LEU A 65 11.82 -2.76 1.36
N MET A 66 11.45 -4.02 1.66
CA MET A 66 12.27 -4.91 2.48
C MET A 66 13.60 -5.24 1.80
N ILE A 67 13.59 -5.45 0.47
CA ILE A 67 14.81 -5.65 -0.31
C ILE A 67 15.69 -4.40 -0.24
N ILE A 68 15.09 -3.22 -0.39
CA ILE A 68 15.82 -1.94 -0.28
C ILE A 68 16.42 -1.79 1.12
N ALA A 69 15.66 -2.11 2.17
CA ALA A 69 16.15 -2.05 3.54
C ALA A 69 17.36 -2.98 3.74
N SER A 70 17.31 -4.18 3.17
CA SER A 70 18.42 -5.13 3.23
C SER A 70 19.69 -4.58 2.56
N LEU A 71 19.54 -3.95 1.39
CA LEU A 71 20.65 -3.29 0.71
C LEU A 71 21.18 -2.11 1.52
N ALA A 72 20.29 -1.31 2.09
CA ALA A 72 20.67 -0.17 2.92
C ALA A 72 21.45 -0.62 4.17
N LEU A 73 21.12 -1.79 4.71
CA LEU A 73 21.84 -2.37 5.85
C LEU A 73 23.28 -2.71 5.47
N VAL A 74 23.49 -3.27 4.27
CA VAL A 74 24.84 -3.60 3.77
C VAL A 74 25.70 -2.34 3.66
N TYR A 75 25.12 -1.21 3.24
CA TYR A 75 25.81 0.07 3.04
C TYR A 75 25.51 1.07 4.16
N ILE A 76 25.34 0.60 5.38
CA ILE A 76 24.82 1.41 6.50
C ILE A 76 25.72 2.61 6.84
N ASN A 77 27.01 2.51 6.57
CA ASN A 77 27.98 3.57 6.88
C ASN A 77 28.19 4.56 5.72
N ASP A 78 27.57 4.34 4.57
CA ASP A 78 27.69 5.24 3.42
C ASP A 78 26.54 6.25 3.44
N ASN A 79 26.79 7.46 3.92
CA ASN A 79 25.77 8.49 4.08
C ASN A 79 25.15 8.92 2.75
N ILE A 80 25.92 8.92 1.66
CA ILE A 80 25.40 9.28 0.33
C ILE A 80 24.42 8.23 -0.15
N LEU A 81 24.78 6.94 -0.06
CA LEU A 81 23.91 5.85 -0.43
C LEU A 81 22.66 5.80 0.45
N GLN A 82 22.78 6.09 1.74
CA GLN A 82 21.59 6.13 2.62
C GLN A 82 20.59 7.18 2.15
N GLY A 83 21.06 8.35 1.73
CA GLY A 83 20.18 9.37 1.15
C GLY A 83 19.51 8.90 -0.15
N ILE A 84 20.26 8.21 -1.00
CA ILE A 84 19.72 7.63 -2.24
C ILE A 84 18.65 6.57 -1.91
N PHE A 85 18.88 5.72 -0.93
CA PHE A 85 17.91 4.72 -0.50
C PHE A 85 16.62 5.37 0.03
N VAL A 86 16.71 6.47 0.78
CA VAL A 86 15.52 7.24 1.20
C VAL A 86 14.74 7.71 -0.01
N PHE A 87 15.42 8.32 -0.98
CA PHE A 87 14.76 8.84 -2.19
C PHE A 87 14.05 7.73 -2.97
N ILE A 88 14.76 6.61 -3.20
CA ILE A 88 14.19 5.46 -3.92
C ILE A 88 13.00 4.88 -3.18
N THR A 89 13.08 4.75 -1.86
CA THR A 89 12.00 4.24 -1.02
C THR A 89 10.74 5.11 -1.17
N LEU A 90 10.89 6.43 -1.02
CA LEU A 90 9.77 7.35 -1.13
C LEU A 90 9.19 7.35 -2.54
N LEU A 91 10.03 7.26 -3.57
CA LEU A 91 9.58 7.21 -4.95
C LEU A 91 8.76 5.95 -5.23
N ILE A 92 9.25 4.79 -4.81
CA ILE A 92 8.55 3.51 -4.98
C ILE A 92 7.23 3.51 -4.23
N LEU A 93 7.22 4.00 -2.99
CA LEU A 93 6.00 4.08 -2.20
C LEU A 93 4.97 4.99 -2.87
N ALA A 94 5.38 6.19 -3.31
CA ALA A 94 4.48 7.14 -3.95
C ALA A 94 3.90 6.59 -5.26
N LEU A 95 4.76 6.08 -6.16
CA LEU A 95 4.31 5.52 -7.44
C LEU A 95 3.45 4.28 -7.24
N GLY A 96 3.84 3.40 -6.32
CA GLY A 96 3.08 2.19 -6.02
C GLY A 96 1.69 2.50 -5.47
N LEU A 97 1.58 3.46 -4.56
CA LEU A 97 0.29 3.88 -4.02
C LEU A 97 -0.59 4.55 -5.07
N ILE A 98 -0.01 5.39 -5.93
CA ILE A 98 -0.77 6.03 -7.02
C ILE A 98 -1.35 4.97 -7.95
N LEU A 99 -0.54 4.01 -8.39
CA LEU A 99 -1.00 2.91 -9.24
C LEU A 99 -2.08 2.09 -8.54
N SER A 100 -1.89 1.77 -7.26
CA SER A 100 -2.86 1.02 -6.48
C SER A 100 -4.19 1.77 -6.36
N LEU A 101 -4.14 3.08 -6.13
CA LEU A 101 -5.35 3.91 -6.06
C LEU A 101 -6.11 3.91 -7.39
N ILE A 102 -5.41 4.00 -8.52
CA ILE A 102 -6.04 3.96 -9.85
C ILE A 102 -6.70 2.61 -10.08
N ILE A 103 -6.00 1.52 -9.80
CA ILE A 103 -6.52 0.15 -10.01
C ILE A 103 -7.72 -0.10 -9.11
N THR A 104 -7.65 0.25 -7.84
CA THR A 104 -8.74 0.03 -6.88
C THR A 104 -9.93 0.94 -7.15
N TYR A 105 -9.70 2.17 -7.63
CA TYR A 105 -10.76 3.06 -8.07
C TYR A 105 -11.56 2.42 -9.21
N ASN A 106 -10.87 1.94 -10.24
CA ASN A 106 -11.52 1.28 -11.37
C ASN A 106 -12.26 0.02 -10.93
N LEU A 107 -11.67 -0.77 -10.03
CA LEU A 107 -12.32 -1.97 -9.48
C LEU A 107 -13.61 -1.62 -8.75
N SER A 108 -13.63 -0.55 -7.95
CA SER A 108 -14.84 -0.14 -7.22
C SER A 108 -15.98 0.20 -8.16
N HIS A 109 -15.69 0.85 -9.30
CA HIS A 109 -16.69 1.16 -10.31
C HIS A 109 -17.20 -0.10 -11.04
N ILE A 110 -16.29 -1.04 -11.36
CA ILE A 110 -16.67 -2.31 -11.98
C ILE A 110 -17.60 -3.10 -11.06
N LEU A 111 -17.25 -3.22 -9.79
CA LEU A 111 -18.05 -3.95 -8.80
C LEU A 111 -19.40 -3.27 -8.58
N ALA A 112 -19.44 -1.94 -8.54
CA ALA A 112 -20.68 -1.19 -8.39
C ALA A 112 -21.62 -1.43 -9.58
N LYS A 113 -21.07 -1.45 -10.80
CA LYS A 113 -21.85 -1.72 -12.01
C LYS A 113 -22.43 -3.13 -11.99
N GLU A 114 -21.67 -4.14 -11.57
CA GLU A 114 -22.14 -5.52 -11.45
C GLU A 114 -23.28 -5.64 -10.44
N LYS A 115 -23.27 -4.83 -9.37
CA LYS A 115 -24.30 -4.80 -8.35
C LYS A 115 -25.48 -3.86 -8.68
N GLY A 116 -25.42 -3.16 -9.80
CA GLY A 116 -26.46 -2.19 -10.19
C GLY A 116 -26.48 -0.92 -9.36
N LEU A 117 -25.37 -0.56 -8.70
CA LEU A 117 -25.25 0.66 -7.91
C LEU A 117 -24.98 1.88 -8.80
N LYS A 118 -25.50 3.04 -8.37
CA LYS A 118 -25.33 4.32 -9.10
C LYS A 118 -24.68 5.38 -8.24
#